data_f0495025a85c32a71b988857def562fc
#
_entry.id   f0495025a85c32a71b988857def562fc
#
_cell.length_a   1.000
_cell.length_b   1.000
_cell.length_c   1.000
_cell.angle_alpha   90.00
_cell.angle_beta   90.00
_cell.angle_gamma   90.00
#
_symmetry.space_group_name_H-M   'P 1'
#
loop_
_entity.id
_entity.type
_entity.pdbx_description
1 polymer ?
#
loop_
_entity_poly.entity_id
_entity_poly.type
_entity_poly.pdbx_seq_one_letter_code
_entity_poly.pdbx_strand_id
1 'polypeptide(L)'
;MIFGNNRTEWTAERTKKLDYYITAAETPKEILRQFTQAVGRSPLMPSYVFGLWQSKLRYRNQEEVLAVAREYKKRQVPVDVIVIDFFHWTKQGEFRFDPKDWPDPEAMVKELEEYGIKVMVSVWPTVDAGASGKKEMEDKGYLVRNDRGLQIHMNWMGETRFWDPFSSEAREFVWNLCRKNYYDKGIRMFWLDEAEPEYGPYDYDLFRYQAGPALEISNYYPVLYARTFWDGMTGSGQKRVMNLIRCAWAGSQKYGTLVWSGDVHSSFRALKEQVQAGISMGIAGIAWWATDIGGFLGGYPGDKTFRELLIRWFQWAVFTPVLRMHGARQPFEKLEEEFRNGVKQFTSGQPNEIYSYGEEIYGILLKYVLIRKSLEEYLTDLMQETHETGMPLMRALFLEYPEDPECWNVKDEYLFGRDILVAPVTEEGQREKVVYFPGNEKWTAASGKEEYSGGTSVMVDAPVDKIPVFIRNGAKIEFDL
;
A
#
# COMPACT_ATOMS: atom_id res chain seq x y z
N MET A 1 -14.89 -9.24 -17.21
CA MET A 1 -16.08 -8.38 -17.41
C MET A 1 -15.79 -7.45 -18.59
N ILE A 2 -16.69 -7.36 -19.55
CA ILE A 2 -16.54 -6.49 -20.73
C ILE A 2 -17.75 -5.56 -20.75
N PHE A 3 -17.50 -4.27 -20.76
CA PHE A 3 -18.53 -3.24 -20.96
C PHE A 3 -18.47 -2.76 -22.41
N GLY A 4 -19.48 -3.06 -23.20
CA GLY A 4 -19.59 -2.61 -24.58
C GLY A 4 -20.82 -1.76 -24.80
N ASN A 5 -20.86 -1.00 -25.91
CA ASN A 5 -21.98 -0.09 -26.21
C ASN A 5 -23.34 -0.78 -26.28
N ASN A 6 -23.36 -2.04 -26.72
CA ASN A 6 -24.63 -2.78 -26.97
C ASN A 6 -24.80 -3.99 -26.03
N ARG A 7 -23.78 -4.33 -25.22
CA ARG A 7 -23.87 -5.43 -24.25
C ARG A 7 -22.84 -5.29 -23.16
N THR A 8 -23.19 -5.79 -21.99
CA THR A 8 -22.24 -6.08 -20.92
C THR A 8 -22.10 -7.59 -20.81
N GLU A 9 -20.86 -8.07 -20.74
CA GLU A 9 -20.56 -9.49 -20.60
C GLU A 9 -19.80 -9.75 -19.31
N TRP A 10 -20.31 -10.67 -18.52
CA TRP A 10 -19.66 -11.16 -17.31
C TRP A 10 -19.30 -12.62 -17.51
N THR A 11 -18.02 -12.91 -17.46
CA THR A 11 -17.50 -14.26 -17.60
C THR A 11 -16.90 -14.71 -16.28
N ALA A 12 -17.31 -15.86 -15.80
CA ALA A 12 -16.65 -16.57 -14.71
C ALA A 12 -16.23 -17.95 -15.24
N GLU A 13 -14.99 -18.33 -15.03
CA GLU A 13 -14.47 -19.61 -15.53
C GLU A 13 -15.08 -20.78 -14.76
N ARG A 14 -15.36 -20.59 -13.48
CA ARG A 14 -16.06 -21.55 -12.65
C ARG A 14 -16.96 -20.86 -11.63
N THR A 15 -18.23 -21.20 -11.60
CA THR A 15 -19.20 -20.73 -10.61
C THR A 15 -20.35 -21.71 -10.42
N LYS A 16 -20.92 -21.75 -9.21
CA LYS A 16 -22.11 -22.57 -8.89
C LYS A 16 -23.40 -21.78 -9.05
N LYS A 17 -23.34 -20.46 -9.03
CA LYS A 17 -24.53 -19.59 -9.12
C LYS A 17 -24.17 -18.25 -9.72
N LEU A 18 -25.14 -17.61 -10.32
CA LEU A 18 -25.08 -16.19 -10.67
C LEU A 18 -25.66 -15.41 -9.49
N ASP A 19 -24.80 -14.58 -8.89
CA ASP A 19 -25.15 -13.77 -7.72
C ASP A 19 -24.47 -12.41 -7.83
N TYR A 20 -25.25 -11.34 -7.87
CA TYR A 20 -24.74 -9.99 -8.02
C TYR A 20 -25.60 -8.98 -7.27
N TYR A 21 -25.01 -7.87 -6.91
CA TYR A 21 -25.64 -6.75 -6.22
C TYR A 21 -25.58 -5.50 -7.10
N ILE A 22 -26.71 -4.81 -7.22
CA ILE A 22 -26.82 -3.55 -7.97
C ILE A 22 -27.13 -2.43 -6.99
N THR A 23 -26.35 -1.36 -7.07
CA THR A 23 -26.66 -0.08 -6.44
C THR A 23 -27.09 0.92 -7.49
N ALA A 24 -28.08 1.75 -7.17
CA ALA A 24 -28.51 2.84 -8.01
C ALA A 24 -28.83 4.06 -7.12
N ALA A 25 -28.39 5.23 -7.54
CA ALA A 25 -28.68 6.49 -6.86
C ALA A 25 -28.55 7.65 -7.85
N GLU A 26 -28.92 8.86 -7.42
CA GLU A 26 -28.87 10.05 -8.27
C GLU A 26 -27.44 10.57 -8.46
N THR A 27 -26.53 10.31 -7.52
CA THR A 27 -25.14 10.78 -7.57
C THR A 27 -24.12 9.64 -7.42
N PRO A 28 -22.92 9.77 -8.03
CA PRO A 28 -21.83 8.82 -7.85
C PRO A 28 -21.43 8.64 -6.38
N LYS A 29 -21.44 9.68 -5.58
CA LYS A 29 -21.17 9.62 -4.13
C LYS A 29 -22.14 8.69 -3.41
N GLU A 30 -23.42 8.79 -3.74
CA GLU A 30 -24.44 7.97 -3.10
C GLU A 30 -24.35 6.51 -3.52
N ILE A 31 -24.03 6.24 -4.79
CA ILE A 31 -23.75 4.89 -5.27
C ILE A 31 -22.57 4.29 -4.47
N LEU A 32 -21.48 5.02 -4.33
CA LEU A 32 -20.30 4.58 -3.60
C LEU A 32 -20.62 4.35 -2.11
N ARG A 33 -21.41 5.24 -1.49
CA ARG A 33 -21.86 5.10 -0.11
C ARG A 33 -22.69 3.84 0.11
N GLN A 34 -23.64 3.53 -0.79
CA GLN A 34 -24.46 2.32 -0.74
C GLN A 34 -23.60 1.07 -0.96
N PHE A 35 -22.67 1.09 -1.94
CA PHE A 35 -21.77 -0.01 -2.19
C PHE A 35 -20.89 -0.33 -0.97
N THR A 36 -20.23 0.69 -0.39
CA THR A 36 -19.38 0.51 0.77
C THR A 36 -20.15 0.11 2.02
N GLN A 37 -21.42 0.52 2.14
CA GLN A 37 -22.30 0.03 3.21
C GLN A 37 -22.58 -1.47 3.06
N ALA A 38 -22.78 -1.95 1.83
CA ALA A 38 -23.07 -3.36 1.56
C ALA A 38 -21.85 -4.27 1.76
N VAL A 39 -20.67 -3.87 1.24
CA VAL A 39 -19.45 -4.69 1.29
C VAL A 39 -18.60 -4.47 2.55
N GLY A 40 -18.86 -3.39 3.28
CA GLY A 40 -18.13 -2.96 4.46
C GLY A 40 -17.29 -1.71 4.21
N ARG A 41 -17.17 -0.84 5.22
CA ARG A 41 -16.36 0.38 5.20
C ARG A 41 -15.04 0.17 5.92
N SER A 42 -14.06 1.00 5.58
CA SER A 42 -12.79 1.03 6.28
C SER A 42 -12.99 1.43 7.75
N PRO A 43 -12.36 0.75 8.71
CA PRO A 43 -12.36 1.19 10.10
C PRO A 43 -11.53 2.46 10.26
N LEU A 44 -11.60 3.09 11.43
CA LEU A 44 -10.69 4.16 11.79
C LEU A 44 -9.26 3.62 11.87
N MET A 45 -8.38 4.18 11.07
CA MET A 45 -6.96 3.80 11.03
C MET A 45 -6.20 4.44 12.21
N PRO A 46 -5.03 3.89 12.60
CA PRO A 46 -4.16 4.57 13.56
C PRO A 46 -3.56 5.85 12.96
N SER A 47 -3.32 6.88 13.78
CA SER A 47 -2.82 8.18 13.31
C SER A 47 -1.43 8.14 12.66
N TYR A 48 -0.56 7.18 13.06
CA TYR A 48 0.75 7.01 12.44
C TYR A 48 0.70 6.60 10.95
N VAL A 49 -0.48 6.29 10.41
CA VAL A 49 -0.65 6.05 8.95
C VAL A 49 -0.38 7.32 8.13
N PHE A 50 -0.53 8.49 8.72
CA PHE A 50 -0.45 9.77 8.01
C PHE A 50 0.97 10.24 7.72
N GLY A 51 1.96 9.86 8.52
CA GLY A 51 3.33 10.33 8.39
C GLY A 51 4.17 9.59 7.36
N LEU A 52 5.47 9.84 7.39
CA LEU A 52 6.42 9.18 6.51
C LEU A 52 6.65 7.74 6.97
N TRP A 53 6.52 6.81 6.02
CA TRP A 53 6.95 5.43 6.17
C TRP A 53 8.27 5.22 5.45
N GLN A 54 9.24 4.71 6.18
CA GLN A 54 10.55 4.39 5.63
C GLN A 54 10.69 2.89 5.40
N SER A 55 11.04 2.52 4.18
CA SER A 55 11.29 1.14 3.77
C SER A 55 12.29 1.08 2.62
N LYS A 56 12.87 -0.09 2.42
CA LYS A 56 13.62 -0.48 1.21
C LYS A 56 13.59 -2.00 1.05
N LEU A 57 13.88 -2.50 -0.11
CA LEU A 57 14.28 -3.88 -0.33
C LEU A 57 15.79 -3.96 -0.10
N ARG A 58 16.25 -4.57 0.96
CA ARG A 58 15.68 -4.87 2.29
C ARG A 58 16.66 -4.43 3.37
N TYR A 59 16.23 -4.17 4.57
CA TYR A 59 17.14 -4.11 5.72
C TYR A 59 17.56 -5.52 6.10
N ARG A 60 18.88 -5.74 6.22
CA ARG A 60 19.46 -7.08 6.39
C ARG A 60 19.50 -7.53 7.84
N ASN A 61 19.60 -6.56 8.76
CA ASN A 61 19.75 -6.83 10.19
C ASN A 61 19.22 -5.68 11.07
N GLN A 62 19.15 -5.95 12.35
CA GLN A 62 18.67 -5.03 13.37
C GLN A 62 19.44 -3.71 13.42
N GLU A 63 20.78 -3.76 13.34
CA GLU A 63 21.62 -2.56 13.43
C GLU A 63 21.41 -1.62 12.23
N GLU A 64 21.18 -2.16 11.03
CA GLU A 64 20.88 -1.34 9.86
C GLU A 64 19.58 -0.54 10.05
N VAL A 65 18.53 -1.16 10.60
CA VAL A 65 17.26 -0.49 10.93
C VAL A 65 17.47 0.61 11.97
N LEU A 66 18.21 0.30 13.05
CA LEU A 66 18.49 1.26 14.12
C LEU A 66 19.37 2.42 13.65
N ALA A 67 20.37 2.15 12.80
CA ALA A 67 21.21 3.19 12.20
C ALA A 67 20.38 4.18 11.36
N VAL A 68 19.45 3.68 10.56
CA VAL A 68 18.52 4.51 9.77
C VAL A 68 17.64 5.37 10.68
N ALA A 69 17.06 4.79 11.71
CA ALA A 69 16.18 5.52 12.64
C ALA A 69 16.96 6.62 13.43
N ARG A 70 18.16 6.28 13.90
CA ARG A 70 19.05 7.24 14.59
C ARG A 70 19.46 8.41 13.69
N GLU A 71 19.74 8.17 12.41
CA GLU A 71 20.07 9.22 11.46
C GLU A 71 18.85 10.12 11.16
N TYR A 72 17.64 9.57 10.99
CA TYR A 72 16.41 10.36 10.90
C TYR A 72 16.17 11.21 12.16
N LYS A 73 16.37 10.62 13.34
CA LYS A 73 16.26 11.35 14.62
C LYS A 73 17.26 12.50 14.72
N LYS A 74 18.52 12.25 14.35
CA LYS A 74 19.59 13.26 14.33
C LYS A 74 19.27 14.41 13.38
N ARG A 75 18.66 14.10 12.22
CA ARG A 75 18.23 15.10 11.22
C ARG A 75 16.91 15.78 11.58
N GLN A 76 16.25 15.36 12.65
CA GLN A 76 14.94 15.86 13.09
C GLN A 76 13.83 15.66 12.03
N VAL A 77 13.92 14.63 11.21
CA VAL A 77 12.90 14.26 10.23
C VAL A 77 11.83 13.41 10.93
N PRO A 78 10.55 13.79 10.88
CA PRO A 78 9.49 12.97 11.43
C PRO A 78 9.28 11.71 10.56
N VAL A 79 9.48 10.54 11.16
CA VAL A 79 9.19 9.22 10.58
C VAL A 79 8.25 8.50 11.52
N ASP A 80 7.13 8.03 11.00
CA ASP A 80 6.12 7.37 11.83
C ASP A 80 6.23 5.84 11.79
N VAL A 81 6.72 5.28 10.67
CA VAL A 81 6.82 3.83 10.49
C VAL A 81 8.15 3.47 9.82
N ILE A 82 8.80 2.42 10.34
CA ILE A 82 9.86 1.69 9.61
C ILE A 82 9.34 0.31 9.28
N VAL A 83 9.54 -0.11 8.01
CA VAL A 83 9.08 -1.39 7.49
C VAL A 83 10.27 -2.31 7.29
N ILE A 84 10.19 -3.51 7.86
CA ILE A 84 11.15 -4.59 7.67
C ILE A 84 10.56 -5.56 6.65
N ASP A 85 11.21 -5.63 5.49
CA ASP A 85 10.80 -6.43 4.36
C ASP A 85 11.16 -7.92 4.55
N PHE A 86 10.87 -8.75 3.57
CA PHE A 86 11.07 -10.20 3.58
C PHE A 86 12.52 -10.64 3.89
N PHE A 87 12.71 -11.94 4.10
CA PHE A 87 13.98 -12.56 4.49
C PHE A 87 14.64 -12.02 5.77
N HIS A 88 13.82 -11.44 6.67
CA HIS A 88 14.22 -11.24 8.06
C HIS A 88 14.03 -12.52 8.91
N TRP A 89 13.43 -13.56 8.33
CA TRP A 89 13.18 -14.89 8.91
C TRP A 89 14.25 -15.92 8.53
N THR A 90 14.34 -16.99 9.31
CA THR A 90 15.22 -18.13 9.00
C THR A 90 14.72 -18.94 7.81
N LYS A 91 13.39 -19.18 7.76
CA LYS A 91 12.67 -19.88 6.67
C LYS A 91 11.28 -19.33 6.54
N GLN A 92 10.74 -19.38 5.33
CA GLN A 92 9.36 -19.01 5.08
C GLN A 92 8.41 -19.90 5.90
N GLY A 93 7.39 -19.30 6.52
CA GLY A 93 6.43 -20.02 7.35
C GLY A 93 6.83 -20.26 8.81
N GLU A 94 8.01 -19.83 9.24
CA GLU A 94 8.36 -19.82 10.66
C GLU A 94 7.86 -18.57 11.39
N PHE A 95 7.52 -17.52 10.63
CA PHE A 95 6.98 -16.25 11.14
C PHE A 95 7.76 -15.74 12.36
N ARG A 96 9.10 -15.65 12.23
CA ARG A 96 10.00 -15.15 13.27
C ARG A 96 11.26 -14.55 12.68
N PHE A 97 11.87 -13.65 13.39
CA PHE A 97 13.18 -13.12 13.05
C PHE A 97 14.29 -14.20 13.10
N ASP A 98 15.26 -14.10 12.17
CA ASP A 98 16.49 -14.86 12.27
C ASP A 98 17.32 -14.30 13.45
N PRO A 99 17.60 -15.09 14.51
CA PRO A 99 18.31 -14.59 15.68
C PRO A 99 19.77 -14.16 15.40
N LYS A 100 20.34 -14.58 14.25
CA LYS A 100 21.68 -14.15 13.84
C LYS A 100 21.71 -12.68 13.45
N ASP A 101 20.73 -12.24 12.66
CA ASP A 101 20.65 -10.91 12.10
C ASP A 101 19.77 -9.96 12.97
N TRP A 102 18.90 -10.55 13.79
CA TRP A 102 17.94 -9.85 14.65
C TRP A 102 18.01 -10.39 16.08
N PRO A 103 19.12 -10.12 16.81
CA PRO A 103 19.39 -10.76 18.11
C PRO A 103 18.42 -10.35 19.21
N ASP A 104 17.89 -9.12 19.18
CA ASP A 104 16.96 -8.60 20.20
C ASP A 104 15.89 -7.70 19.57
N PRO A 105 14.87 -8.27 18.91
CA PRO A 105 13.80 -7.48 18.29
C PRO A 105 12.97 -6.66 19.30
N GLU A 106 12.87 -7.09 20.55
CA GLU A 106 12.14 -6.34 21.59
C GLU A 106 12.86 -5.04 21.95
N ALA A 107 14.20 -5.10 22.14
CA ALA A 107 15.01 -3.91 22.39
C ALA A 107 14.98 -2.97 21.19
N MET A 108 15.05 -3.50 19.96
CA MET A 108 14.91 -2.70 18.73
C MET A 108 13.58 -1.96 18.68
N VAL A 109 12.46 -2.66 18.88
CA VAL A 109 11.12 -2.04 18.86
C VAL A 109 11.02 -0.97 19.94
N LYS A 110 11.52 -1.24 21.13
CA LYS A 110 11.51 -0.27 22.24
C LYS A 110 12.29 1.01 21.90
N GLU A 111 13.50 0.89 21.35
CA GLU A 111 14.30 2.06 20.93
C GLU A 111 13.56 2.86 19.83
N LEU A 112 12.95 2.19 18.85
CA LEU A 112 12.18 2.86 17.80
C LEU A 112 10.95 3.57 18.38
N GLU A 113 10.27 2.98 19.36
CA GLU A 113 9.14 3.62 20.04
C GLU A 113 9.55 4.88 20.85
N GLU A 114 10.76 4.91 21.41
CA GLU A 114 11.31 6.12 22.06
C GLU A 114 11.51 7.27 21.05
N TYR A 115 11.66 6.97 19.76
CA TYR A 115 11.71 7.95 18.68
C TYR A 115 10.33 8.27 18.09
N GLY A 116 9.27 7.60 18.56
CA GLY A 116 7.92 7.72 18.04
C GLY A 116 7.64 6.85 16.79
N ILE A 117 8.57 5.96 16.44
CA ILE A 117 8.53 5.14 15.23
C ILE A 117 7.88 3.79 15.52
N LYS A 118 6.90 3.40 14.72
CA LYS A 118 6.29 2.06 14.74
C LYS A 118 6.98 1.12 13.75
N VAL A 119 6.95 -0.18 14.06
CA VAL A 119 7.55 -1.21 13.20
C VAL A 119 6.47 -2.00 12.49
N MET A 120 6.62 -2.18 11.18
CA MET A 120 5.88 -3.13 10.37
C MET A 120 6.83 -4.23 9.90
N VAL A 121 6.37 -5.48 9.88
CA VAL A 121 7.11 -6.60 9.28
C VAL A 121 6.33 -7.21 8.12
N SER A 122 7.05 -7.58 7.06
CA SER A 122 6.49 -8.38 5.98
C SER A 122 6.23 -9.81 6.47
N VAL A 123 5.12 -10.39 6.03
CA VAL A 123 4.81 -11.82 6.21
C VAL A 123 4.29 -12.37 4.88
N TRP A 124 4.72 -13.59 4.56
CA TRP A 124 4.28 -14.30 3.37
C TRP A 124 3.41 -15.50 3.73
N PRO A 125 2.44 -15.88 2.90
CA PRO A 125 1.60 -17.03 3.16
C PRO A 125 2.27 -18.36 2.82
N THR A 126 3.55 -18.34 2.50
CA THR A 126 4.37 -19.48 2.10
C THR A 126 4.98 -20.19 3.30
N VAL A 127 5.10 -21.51 3.20
CA VAL A 127 5.69 -22.40 4.21
C VAL A 127 6.74 -23.27 3.53
N ASP A 128 8.01 -23.08 3.89
CA ASP A 128 9.16 -23.81 3.36
C ASP A 128 9.15 -25.28 3.79
N ALA A 129 9.70 -26.16 2.95
CA ALA A 129 9.80 -27.61 3.21
C ALA A 129 10.49 -27.96 4.53
N GLY A 130 11.44 -27.12 4.94
CA GLY A 130 12.17 -27.27 6.19
C GLY A 130 11.66 -26.42 7.37
N ALA A 131 10.51 -25.74 7.25
CA ALA A 131 9.94 -24.95 8.35
C ALA A 131 9.48 -25.85 9.52
N SER A 132 9.73 -25.41 10.74
CA SER A 132 9.45 -26.21 11.96
C SER A 132 7.97 -26.56 12.14
N GLY A 133 7.05 -25.68 11.73
CA GLY A 133 5.60 -25.88 11.80
C GLY A 133 4.99 -26.65 10.63
N LYS A 134 5.77 -26.92 9.56
CA LYS A 134 5.24 -27.50 8.30
C LYS A 134 4.54 -28.83 8.52
N LYS A 135 5.19 -29.76 9.24
CA LYS A 135 4.61 -31.09 9.49
C LYS A 135 3.26 -31.01 10.20
N GLU A 136 3.12 -30.16 11.20
CA GLU A 136 1.87 -29.96 11.90
C GLU A 136 0.78 -29.39 10.96
N MET A 137 1.14 -28.43 10.13
CA MET A 137 0.23 -27.84 9.14
C MET A 137 -0.21 -28.87 8.09
N GLU A 138 0.67 -29.78 7.68
CA GLU A 138 0.35 -30.87 6.76
C GLU A 138 -0.61 -31.89 7.40
N ASP A 139 -0.28 -32.36 8.61
CA ASP A 139 -1.06 -33.36 9.33
C ASP A 139 -2.48 -32.86 9.64
N LYS A 140 -2.64 -31.55 9.86
CA LYS A 140 -3.92 -30.88 10.12
C LYS A 140 -4.64 -30.40 8.85
N GLY A 141 -4.01 -30.50 7.68
CA GLY A 141 -4.58 -30.05 6.41
C GLY A 141 -4.71 -28.54 6.25
N TYR A 142 -3.79 -27.77 6.85
CA TYR A 142 -3.76 -26.31 6.82
C TYR A 142 -3.09 -25.72 5.57
N LEU A 143 -2.52 -26.55 4.72
CA LEU A 143 -1.84 -26.13 3.49
C LEU A 143 -2.72 -26.36 2.26
N VAL A 144 -2.58 -25.50 1.26
CA VAL A 144 -3.23 -25.64 -0.05
C VAL A 144 -2.85 -26.98 -0.68
N ARG A 145 -3.82 -27.66 -1.27
CA ARG A 145 -3.70 -28.99 -1.89
C ARG A 145 -4.12 -28.92 -3.35
N ASN A 146 -3.94 -30.01 -4.09
CA ASN A 146 -4.60 -30.20 -5.37
C ASN A 146 -5.98 -30.86 -5.21
N ASP A 147 -6.76 -30.92 -6.28
CA ASP A 147 -8.08 -31.54 -6.28
C ASP A 147 -8.08 -33.05 -5.90
N ARG A 148 -6.93 -33.72 -6.04
CA ARG A 148 -6.74 -35.14 -5.66
C ARG A 148 -6.22 -35.30 -4.24
N GLY A 149 -6.08 -34.22 -3.47
CA GLY A 149 -5.56 -34.22 -2.11
C GLY A 149 -4.03 -34.38 -2.01
N LEU A 150 -3.33 -34.39 -3.15
CA LEU A 150 -1.87 -34.49 -3.15
C LEU A 150 -1.25 -33.14 -2.77
N GLN A 151 -0.09 -33.23 -2.14
CA GLN A 151 0.72 -32.05 -1.83
C GLN A 151 1.38 -31.54 -3.11
N ILE A 152 1.31 -30.22 -3.33
CA ILE A 152 1.97 -29.55 -4.45
C ILE A 152 2.99 -28.60 -3.89
N HIS A 153 4.24 -28.75 -4.33
CA HIS A 153 5.29 -27.79 -4.07
C HIS A 153 5.17 -26.64 -5.07
N MET A 154 5.22 -25.43 -4.56
CA MET A 154 5.24 -24.20 -5.32
C MET A 154 6.64 -23.62 -5.19
N ASN A 155 7.41 -23.61 -6.28
CA ASN A 155 8.79 -23.14 -6.27
C ASN A 155 8.88 -21.61 -6.27
N TRP A 156 8.50 -21.01 -5.15
CA TRP A 156 8.68 -19.57 -4.97
C TRP A 156 9.78 -19.29 -3.96
N MET A 157 10.95 -18.92 -4.46
CA MET A 157 12.17 -18.67 -3.66
C MET A 157 12.51 -19.80 -2.68
N GLY A 158 12.21 -21.04 -3.06
CA GLY A 158 12.39 -22.24 -2.27
C GLY A 158 11.33 -23.29 -2.58
N GLU A 159 11.44 -24.45 -1.93
CA GLU A 159 10.42 -25.50 -1.97
C GLU A 159 9.33 -25.17 -0.97
N THR A 160 8.31 -24.45 -1.41
CA THR A 160 7.29 -23.87 -0.54
C THR A 160 5.89 -24.38 -0.84
N ARG A 161 4.98 -24.15 0.09
CA ARG A 161 3.53 -24.33 -0.06
C ARG A 161 2.82 -23.15 0.60
N PHE A 162 1.65 -22.79 0.09
CA PHE A 162 0.84 -21.75 0.70
C PHE A 162 -0.06 -22.32 1.79
N TRP A 163 -0.22 -21.63 2.92
CA TRP A 163 -1.24 -22.00 3.88
C TRP A 163 -2.64 -21.56 3.40
N ASP A 164 -3.66 -22.27 3.88
CA ASP A 164 -5.03 -22.13 3.43
C ASP A 164 -5.85 -21.23 4.38
N PRO A 165 -6.10 -19.96 4.04
CA PRO A 165 -6.88 -19.06 4.89
C PRO A 165 -8.38 -19.37 4.92
N PHE A 166 -8.86 -20.29 4.08
CA PHE A 166 -10.25 -20.76 4.15
C PHE A 166 -10.49 -21.70 5.35
N SER A 167 -9.44 -22.28 5.93
CA SER A 167 -9.49 -22.96 7.23
C SER A 167 -9.41 -21.96 8.38
N SER A 168 -10.42 -21.96 9.28
CA SER A 168 -10.40 -21.15 10.51
C SER A 168 -9.25 -21.54 11.44
N GLU A 169 -8.99 -22.83 11.53
CA GLU A 169 -7.94 -23.41 12.36
C GLU A 169 -6.55 -23.06 11.82
N ALA A 170 -6.38 -23.02 10.48
CA ALA A 170 -5.14 -22.56 9.87
C ALA A 170 -4.91 -21.06 10.15
N ARG A 171 -5.96 -20.23 10.07
CA ARG A 171 -5.87 -18.81 10.43
C ARG A 171 -5.44 -18.61 11.89
N GLU A 172 -6.04 -19.35 12.80
CA GLU A 172 -5.68 -19.29 14.22
C GLU A 172 -4.23 -19.74 14.45
N PHE A 173 -3.80 -20.83 13.80
CA PHE A 173 -2.45 -21.36 13.90
C PHE A 173 -1.41 -20.31 13.43
N VAL A 174 -1.60 -19.72 12.24
CA VAL A 174 -0.69 -18.71 11.70
C VAL A 174 -0.67 -17.47 12.57
N TRP A 175 -1.85 -17.00 13.01
CA TRP A 175 -1.91 -15.86 13.92
C TRP A 175 -1.15 -16.12 15.23
N ASN A 176 -1.30 -17.27 15.84
CA ASN A 176 -0.63 -17.61 17.10
C ASN A 176 0.90 -17.61 16.96
N LEU A 177 1.43 -18.04 15.81
CA LEU A 177 2.87 -17.92 15.51
C LEU A 177 3.29 -16.47 15.37
N CYS A 178 2.58 -15.68 14.57
CA CYS A 178 2.85 -14.25 14.39
C CYS A 178 2.68 -13.47 15.69
N ARG A 179 1.66 -13.78 16.49
CA ARG A 179 1.46 -13.18 17.79
C ARG A 179 2.66 -13.39 18.70
N LYS A 180 3.08 -14.63 18.91
CA LYS A 180 4.21 -14.98 19.78
C LYS A 180 5.51 -14.33 19.32
N ASN A 181 5.76 -14.33 18.01
CA ASN A 181 7.10 -13.99 17.48
C ASN A 181 7.25 -12.53 17.06
N TYR A 182 6.15 -11.81 16.84
CA TYR A 182 6.14 -10.40 16.42
C TYR A 182 5.25 -9.54 17.31
N TYR A 183 3.95 -9.88 17.41
CA TYR A 183 2.99 -9.02 18.10
C TYR A 183 3.30 -8.83 19.58
N ASP A 184 3.60 -9.90 20.31
CA ASP A 184 3.95 -9.85 21.72
C ASP A 184 5.30 -9.14 21.98
N LYS A 185 6.12 -8.93 20.92
CA LYS A 185 7.36 -8.14 20.92
C LYS A 185 7.18 -6.66 20.59
N GLY A 186 5.92 -6.19 20.48
CA GLY A 186 5.58 -4.80 20.22
C GLY A 186 5.29 -4.45 18.76
N ILE A 187 5.42 -5.37 17.82
CA ILE A 187 5.11 -5.11 16.40
C ILE A 187 3.60 -5.14 16.19
N ARG A 188 3.04 -4.02 15.75
CA ARG A 188 1.59 -3.77 15.71
C ARG A 188 1.03 -3.60 14.30
N MET A 189 1.82 -3.91 13.27
CA MET A 189 1.44 -3.85 11.86
C MET A 189 2.11 -4.95 11.07
N PHE A 190 1.41 -5.46 10.07
CA PHE A 190 1.93 -6.50 9.19
C PHE A 190 1.77 -6.09 7.72
N TRP A 191 2.76 -6.44 6.93
CA TRP A 191 2.71 -6.37 5.48
C TRP A 191 2.40 -7.77 4.94
N LEU A 192 1.17 -7.95 4.46
CA LEU A 192 0.63 -9.21 3.96
C LEU A 192 0.93 -9.30 2.46
N ASP A 193 2.13 -9.77 2.16
CA ASP A 193 2.61 -9.92 0.79
C ASP A 193 2.22 -11.28 0.21
N GLU A 194 2.43 -11.52 -1.10
CA GLU A 194 2.07 -12.74 -1.83
C GLU A 194 0.58 -13.12 -1.72
N ALA A 195 -0.28 -12.12 -1.57
CA ALA A 195 -1.67 -12.26 -1.13
C ALA A 195 -2.68 -12.60 -2.24
N GLU A 196 -2.28 -12.71 -3.50
CA GLU A 196 -3.14 -13.03 -4.67
C GLU A 196 -3.87 -14.36 -4.55
N PRO A 197 -3.27 -15.50 -4.09
CA PRO A 197 -1.87 -15.84 -3.81
C PRO A 197 -1.02 -16.01 -5.08
N GLU A 198 0.27 -15.66 -4.98
CA GLU A 198 1.22 -15.76 -6.10
C GLU A 198 1.74 -17.19 -6.25
N TYR A 199 0.93 -18.04 -6.85
CA TYR A 199 1.31 -19.44 -7.09
C TYR A 199 2.32 -19.57 -8.23
N GLY A 200 3.32 -20.39 -8.03
CA GLY A 200 4.23 -20.80 -9.08
C GLY A 200 4.16 -22.33 -9.36
N PRO A 201 3.55 -22.81 -10.45
CA PRO A 201 2.92 -22.03 -11.53
C PRO A 201 1.52 -21.49 -11.18
N TYR A 202 1.07 -20.49 -11.93
CA TYR A 202 -0.29 -19.94 -11.84
C TYR A 202 -1.34 -20.88 -12.45
N ASP A 203 -1.47 -22.06 -11.92
CA ASP A 203 -2.42 -23.07 -12.39
C ASP A 203 -3.53 -23.28 -11.36
N TYR A 204 -4.47 -22.34 -11.33
CA TYR A 204 -5.59 -22.36 -10.40
C TYR A 204 -6.53 -23.55 -10.60
N ASP A 205 -6.50 -24.22 -11.74
CA ASP A 205 -7.26 -25.44 -12.00
C ASP A 205 -6.80 -26.60 -11.11
N LEU A 206 -5.53 -26.61 -10.73
CA LEU A 206 -4.95 -27.69 -9.93
C LEU A 206 -5.15 -27.51 -8.43
N PHE A 207 -5.34 -26.28 -7.95
CA PHE A 207 -5.32 -25.98 -6.52
C PHE A 207 -6.70 -26.06 -5.88
N ARG A 208 -6.69 -26.45 -4.62
CA ARG A 208 -7.89 -26.60 -3.79
C ARG A 208 -7.65 -26.12 -2.38
N TYR A 209 -8.57 -25.28 -1.91
CA TYR A 209 -8.70 -24.88 -0.51
C TYR A 209 -9.67 -25.82 0.24
N GLN A 210 -9.72 -25.68 1.56
CA GLN A 210 -10.72 -26.39 2.38
C GLN A 210 -12.16 -26.11 1.92
N ALA A 211 -12.45 -24.85 1.56
CA ALA A 211 -13.77 -24.44 1.13
C ALA A 211 -14.14 -24.82 -0.33
N GLY A 212 -13.18 -25.14 -1.19
CA GLY A 212 -13.45 -25.50 -2.57
C GLY A 212 -12.27 -25.33 -3.53
N PRO A 213 -12.50 -25.51 -4.83
CA PRO A 213 -11.48 -25.34 -5.86
C PRO A 213 -10.99 -23.89 -5.95
N ALA A 214 -9.69 -23.71 -6.18
CA ALA A 214 -9.10 -22.39 -6.29
C ALA A 214 -9.72 -21.56 -7.42
N LEU A 215 -9.95 -22.15 -8.59
CA LEU A 215 -10.57 -21.47 -9.74
C LEU A 215 -11.95 -20.85 -9.42
N GLU A 216 -12.65 -21.37 -8.40
CA GLU A 216 -13.96 -20.87 -7.99
C GLU A 216 -13.88 -19.75 -6.94
N ILE A 217 -12.87 -19.79 -6.04
CA ILE A 217 -12.89 -18.99 -4.82
C ILE A 217 -11.59 -18.22 -4.51
N SER A 218 -10.53 -18.33 -5.32
CA SER A 218 -9.23 -17.70 -5.01
C SER A 218 -9.31 -16.19 -4.81
N ASN A 219 -10.19 -15.48 -5.52
CA ASN A 219 -10.34 -14.03 -5.33
C ASN A 219 -10.67 -13.63 -3.88
N TYR A 220 -11.15 -14.58 -3.07
CA TYR A 220 -11.45 -14.33 -1.67
C TYR A 220 -10.27 -14.63 -0.72
N TYR A 221 -9.16 -15.15 -1.24
CA TYR A 221 -7.93 -15.42 -0.48
C TYR A 221 -7.41 -14.18 0.25
N PRO A 222 -7.19 -13.01 -0.43
CA PRO A 222 -6.69 -11.81 0.23
C PRO A 222 -7.62 -11.29 1.33
N VAL A 223 -8.94 -11.46 1.17
CA VAL A 223 -9.91 -11.05 2.20
C VAL A 223 -9.73 -11.86 3.49
N LEU A 224 -9.56 -13.19 3.36
CA LEU A 224 -9.38 -14.07 4.51
C LEU A 224 -7.98 -13.94 5.11
N TYR A 225 -6.97 -13.65 4.29
CA TYR A 225 -5.62 -13.36 4.76
C TYR A 225 -5.63 -12.08 5.61
N ALA A 226 -6.19 -10.98 5.11
CA ALA A 226 -6.37 -9.75 5.88
C ALA A 226 -7.18 -9.97 7.16
N ARG A 227 -8.28 -10.72 7.06
CA ARG A 227 -9.13 -11.08 8.20
C ARG A 227 -8.37 -11.82 9.30
N THR A 228 -7.44 -12.70 8.94
CA THR A 228 -6.62 -13.44 9.91
C THR A 228 -5.90 -12.50 10.88
N PHE A 229 -5.25 -11.48 10.35
CA PHE A 229 -4.52 -10.50 11.15
C PHE A 229 -5.46 -9.50 11.85
N TRP A 230 -6.54 -9.11 11.18
CA TRP A 230 -7.57 -8.27 11.80
C TRP A 230 -8.18 -8.94 13.03
N ASP A 231 -8.70 -10.17 12.89
CA ASP A 231 -9.35 -10.92 13.98
C ASP A 231 -8.35 -11.18 15.12
N GLY A 232 -7.11 -11.53 14.78
CA GLY A 232 -6.06 -11.79 15.76
C GLY A 232 -5.64 -10.55 16.54
N MET A 233 -5.40 -9.44 15.86
CA MET A 233 -4.98 -8.17 16.50
C MET A 233 -6.11 -7.56 17.34
N THR A 234 -7.35 -7.54 16.82
CA THR A 234 -8.53 -7.05 17.57
C THR A 234 -8.83 -7.96 18.76
N GLY A 235 -8.76 -9.26 18.59
CA GLY A 235 -8.89 -10.25 19.67
C GLY A 235 -7.80 -10.12 20.75
N SER A 236 -6.65 -9.55 20.40
CA SER A 236 -5.56 -9.21 21.32
C SER A 236 -5.71 -7.80 21.95
N GLY A 237 -6.83 -7.11 21.71
CA GLY A 237 -7.18 -5.82 22.32
C GLY A 237 -6.75 -4.57 21.54
N GLN A 238 -6.20 -4.72 20.33
CA GLN A 238 -5.85 -3.57 19.50
C GLN A 238 -7.11 -2.93 18.89
N LYS A 239 -7.35 -1.65 19.19
CA LYS A 239 -8.58 -0.93 18.79
C LYS A 239 -8.54 -0.42 17.35
N ARG A 240 -7.37 -0.01 16.88
CA ARG A 240 -7.16 0.50 15.52
C ARG A 240 -6.13 -0.39 14.84
N VAL A 241 -6.58 -1.13 13.86
CA VAL A 241 -5.78 -2.12 13.11
C VAL A 241 -5.65 -1.66 11.68
N MET A 242 -4.43 -1.70 11.16
CA MET A 242 -4.14 -1.50 9.77
C MET A 242 -3.00 -2.46 9.36
N ASN A 243 -3.20 -3.12 8.22
CA ASN A 243 -2.21 -3.99 7.60
C ASN A 243 -2.06 -3.62 6.12
N LEU A 244 -0.83 -3.63 5.63
CA LEU A 244 -0.52 -3.46 4.21
C LEU A 244 -0.76 -4.80 3.49
N ILE A 245 -1.41 -4.78 2.33
CA ILE A 245 -1.68 -5.99 1.54
C ILE A 245 -1.53 -5.72 0.04
N ARG A 246 -0.97 -6.70 -0.70
CA ARG A 246 -0.68 -6.53 -2.13
C ARG A 246 -1.91 -6.53 -3.03
N CYS A 247 -2.97 -7.18 -2.64
CA CYS A 247 -4.20 -7.20 -3.40
C CYS A 247 -5.43 -7.24 -2.50
N ALA A 248 -6.60 -7.02 -3.10
CA ALA A 248 -7.87 -6.97 -2.39
C ALA A 248 -9.01 -7.50 -3.25
N TRP A 249 -10.09 -7.84 -2.60
CA TRP A 249 -11.38 -8.11 -3.22
C TRP A 249 -12.48 -7.34 -2.49
N ALA A 250 -13.69 -7.31 -3.04
CA ALA A 250 -14.82 -6.64 -2.40
C ALA A 250 -15.00 -7.12 -0.95
N GLY A 251 -14.96 -6.19 -0.01
CA GLY A 251 -15.05 -6.47 1.44
C GLY A 251 -13.70 -6.53 2.17
N SER A 252 -12.57 -6.44 1.48
CA SER A 252 -11.26 -6.36 2.14
C SER A 252 -11.13 -5.14 3.03
N GLN A 253 -11.66 -4.01 2.60
CA GLN A 253 -11.53 -2.71 3.29
C GLN A 253 -11.99 -2.72 4.75
N LYS A 254 -12.96 -3.56 5.11
CA LYS A 254 -13.47 -3.65 6.48
C LYS A 254 -12.50 -4.29 7.49
N TYR A 255 -11.42 -4.90 7.00
CA TYR A 255 -10.41 -5.56 7.82
C TYR A 255 -9.14 -4.71 7.99
N GLY A 256 -9.27 -3.38 8.00
CA GLY A 256 -8.13 -2.48 8.18
C GLY A 256 -7.09 -2.57 7.08
N THR A 257 -7.53 -2.78 5.85
CA THR A 257 -6.66 -3.06 4.72
C THR A 257 -6.19 -1.78 4.06
N LEU A 258 -4.87 -1.62 3.97
CA LEU A 258 -4.18 -0.68 3.09
C LEU A 258 -3.64 -1.47 1.90
N VAL A 259 -4.07 -1.15 0.69
CA VAL A 259 -3.61 -1.84 -0.53
C VAL A 259 -2.48 -1.04 -1.18
N TRP A 260 -1.44 -1.70 -1.70
CA TRP A 260 -0.46 -1.01 -2.54
C TRP A 260 -0.43 -1.61 -3.95
N SER A 261 0.19 -0.87 -4.86
CA SER A 261 0.15 -1.13 -6.30
C SER A 261 1.03 -2.29 -6.79
N GLY A 262 1.72 -3.00 -5.89
CA GLY A 262 2.68 -4.06 -6.27
C GLY A 262 4.00 -3.51 -6.83
N ASP A 263 4.75 -4.37 -7.49
CA ASP A 263 6.14 -4.16 -7.92
C ASP A 263 6.22 -3.41 -9.26
N VAL A 264 5.82 -2.14 -9.25
CA VAL A 264 5.81 -1.31 -10.46
C VAL A 264 7.21 -0.82 -10.85
N HIS A 265 7.44 -0.60 -12.14
CA HIS A 265 8.71 -0.08 -12.64
C HIS A 265 8.93 1.39 -12.26
N SER A 266 10.20 1.75 -12.01
CA SER A 266 10.64 3.13 -11.81
C SER A 266 10.63 3.89 -13.14
N SER A 267 9.48 4.42 -13.55
CA SER A 267 9.30 5.16 -14.80
C SER A 267 8.17 6.19 -14.70
N PHE A 268 8.26 7.26 -15.50
CA PHE A 268 7.18 8.26 -15.60
C PHE A 268 5.88 7.67 -16.13
N ARG A 269 5.97 6.66 -17.02
CA ARG A 269 4.80 5.90 -17.45
C ARG A 269 4.08 5.24 -16.27
N ALA A 270 4.84 4.54 -15.43
CA ALA A 270 4.28 3.91 -14.24
C ALA A 270 3.69 4.97 -13.27
N LEU A 271 4.37 6.10 -13.05
CA LEU A 271 3.82 7.19 -12.23
C LEU A 271 2.45 7.64 -12.75
N LYS A 272 2.31 7.87 -14.06
CA LYS A 272 1.04 8.26 -14.69
C LYS A 272 -0.06 7.21 -14.49
N GLU A 273 0.28 5.94 -14.69
CA GLU A 273 -0.61 4.81 -14.45
C GLU A 273 -1.03 4.70 -12.98
N GLN A 274 -0.11 4.98 -12.04
CA GLN A 274 -0.38 4.93 -10.60
C GLN A 274 -1.31 6.06 -10.13
N VAL A 275 -1.21 7.26 -10.69
CA VAL A 275 -2.19 8.35 -10.40
C VAL A 275 -3.60 7.89 -10.74
N GLN A 276 -3.79 7.31 -11.94
CA GLN A 276 -5.09 6.80 -12.39
C GLN A 276 -5.57 5.60 -11.56
N ALA A 277 -4.64 4.71 -11.18
CA ALA A 277 -4.94 3.56 -10.34
C ALA A 277 -5.44 3.99 -8.95
N GLY A 278 -4.78 4.97 -8.30
CA GLY A 278 -5.21 5.49 -7.00
C GLY A 278 -6.60 6.11 -7.02
N ILE A 279 -6.92 6.88 -8.06
CA ILE A 279 -8.27 7.43 -8.29
C ILE A 279 -9.29 6.29 -8.47
N SER A 280 -8.94 5.28 -9.27
CA SER A 280 -9.81 4.13 -9.56
C SER A 280 -10.06 3.25 -8.33
N MET A 281 -9.05 3.07 -7.47
CA MET A 281 -9.20 2.36 -6.20
C MET A 281 -10.20 3.05 -5.28
N GLY A 282 -10.17 4.39 -5.23
CA GLY A 282 -11.19 5.18 -4.52
C GLY A 282 -12.61 4.90 -5.03
N ILE A 283 -12.80 4.88 -6.35
CA ILE A 283 -14.10 4.57 -6.99
C ILE A 283 -14.53 3.13 -6.68
N ALA A 284 -13.59 2.18 -6.57
CA ALA A 284 -13.86 0.80 -6.21
C ALA A 284 -14.17 0.61 -4.70
N GLY A 285 -14.20 1.68 -3.90
CA GLY A 285 -14.50 1.65 -2.46
C GLY A 285 -13.30 1.26 -1.59
N ILE A 286 -12.09 1.26 -2.15
CA ILE A 286 -10.83 1.04 -1.42
C ILE A 286 -10.16 2.40 -1.20
N ALA A 287 -10.50 3.04 -0.09
CA ALA A 287 -10.05 4.38 0.24
C ALA A 287 -8.57 4.46 0.68
N TRP A 288 -8.05 3.37 1.28
CA TRP A 288 -6.69 3.29 1.75
C TRP A 288 -5.82 2.57 0.74
N TRP A 289 -5.01 3.34 0.05
CA TRP A 289 -4.14 2.89 -1.03
C TRP A 289 -2.77 3.59 -0.96
N ALA A 290 -1.72 2.89 -1.39
CA ALA A 290 -0.36 3.39 -1.43
C ALA A 290 0.36 2.93 -2.69
N THR A 291 1.52 3.51 -2.95
CA THR A 291 2.45 3.11 -4.00
C THR A 291 3.87 3.13 -3.44
N ASP A 292 4.78 2.46 -4.10
CA ASP A 292 6.21 2.57 -3.83
C ASP A 292 6.73 3.84 -4.46
N ILE A 293 7.14 4.82 -3.65
CA ILE A 293 7.59 6.13 -4.16
C ILE A 293 8.85 5.95 -4.99
N GLY A 294 8.76 6.40 -6.25
CA GLY A 294 9.80 6.23 -7.25
C GLY A 294 9.74 4.90 -8.01
N GLY A 295 8.70 4.08 -7.80
CA GLY A 295 8.56 2.72 -8.30
C GLY A 295 9.38 1.71 -7.50
N PHE A 296 9.08 0.42 -7.64
CA PHE A 296 9.82 -0.65 -6.96
C PHE A 296 11.03 -1.11 -7.79
N LEU A 297 10.83 -1.46 -9.06
CA LEU A 297 11.85 -2.07 -9.92
C LEU A 297 12.66 -1.03 -10.70
N GLY A 298 13.99 -1.19 -10.74
CA GLY A 298 14.87 -0.51 -11.71
C GLY A 298 15.27 0.93 -11.37
N GLY A 299 15.05 1.41 -10.16
CA GLY A 299 15.47 2.75 -9.74
C GLY A 299 16.99 2.84 -9.49
N TYR A 300 17.70 3.69 -10.24
CA TYR A 300 19.14 3.95 -10.08
C TYR A 300 19.36 5.33 -9.45
N PRO A 301 19.82 5.45 -8.18
CA PRO A 301 19.97 6.73 -7.48
C PRO A 301 20.90 7.75 -8.16
N GLY A 302 21.83 7.27 -8.99
CA GLY A 302 22.74 8.12 -9.77
C GLY A 302 22.16 8.63 -11.09
N ASP A 303 21.03 8.11 -11.56
CA ASP A 303 20.40 8.49 -12.82
C ASP A 303 19.59 9.79 -12.65
N LYS A 304 19.77 10.74 -13.55
CA LYS A 304 19.08 12.04 -13.53
C LYS A 304 17.57 11.89 -13.74
N THR A 305 17.15 11.04 -14.66
CA THR A 305 15.72 10.75 -14.94
C THR A 305 15.06 10.13 -13.71
N PHE A 306 15.73 9.17 -13.05
CA PHE A 306 15.20 8.56 -11.83
C PHE A 306 15.12 9.58 -10.68
N ARG A 307 16.10 10.48 -10.55
CA ARG A 307 16.10 11.52 -9.50
C ARG A 307 14.92 12.49 -9.67
N GLU A 308 14.62 12.92 -10.91
CA GLU A 308 13.42 13.73 -11.19
C GLU A 308 12.14 12.92 -10.93
N LEU A 309 12.07 11.67 -11.38
CA LEU A 309 10.96 10.77 -11.12
C LEU A 309 10.68 10.63 -9.62
N LEU A 310 11.73 10.40 -8.81
CA LEU A 310 11.61 10.29 -7.36
C LEU A 310 11.00 11.55 -6.74
N ILE A 311 11.45 12.74 -7.14
CA ILE A 311 10.91 14.02 -6.67
C ILE A 311 9.43 14.12 -7.03
N ARG A 312 9.07 13.91 -8.31
CA ARG A 312 7.69 14.01 -8.79
C ARG A 312 6.75 13.00 -8.10
N TRP A 313 7.24 11.78 -7.92
CA TRP A 313 6.47 10.75 -7.23
C TRP A 313 6.28 11.06 -5.74
N PHE A 314 7.31 11.56 -5.07
CA PHE A 314 7.23 11.95 -3.67
C PHE A 314 6.26 13.13 -3.47
N GLN A 315 6.35 14.16 -4.32
CA GLN A 315 5.43 15.28 -4.32
C GLN A 315 3.97 14.84 -4.42
N TRP A 316 3.68 13.93 -5.35
CA TRP A 316 2.35 13.37 -5.50
C TRP A 316 1.95 12.54 -4.28
N ALA A 317 2.83 11.70 -3.77
CA ALA A 317 2.54 10.80 -2.65
C ALA A 317 2.16 11.54 -1.35
N VAL A 318 2.58 12.79 -1.17
CA VAL A 318 2.13 13.64 -0.04
C VAL A 318 0.62 13.85 -0.03
N PHE A 319 -0.01 13.85 -1.18
CA PHE A 319 -1.46 14.00 -1.38
C PHE A 319 -2.14 12.67 -1.73
N THR A 320 -1.62 11.56 -1.22
CA THR A 320 -2.23 10.23 -1.27
C THR A 320 -2.55 9.75 0.15
N PRO A 321 -3.31 8.66 0.33
CA PRO A 321 -3.65 8.18 1.67
C PRO A 321 -2.43 7.89 2.55
N VAL A 322 -1.33 7.35 1.99
CA VAL A 322 -0.11 6.99 2.74
C VAL A 322 1.15 7.45 2.00
N LEU A 323 2.07 8.07 2.73
CA LEU A 323 3.39 8.49 2.23
C LEU A 323 4.43 7.41 2.55
N ARG A 324 4.68 6.49 1.58
CA ARG A 324 5.53 5.31 1.80
C ARG A 324 6.73 5.29 0.87
N MET A 325 7.93 5.49 1.41
CA MET A 325 9.19 5.18 0.73
C MET A 325 9.35 3.65 0.70
N HIS A 326 9.52 3.09 -0.48
CA HIS A 326 9.94 1.71 -0.69
C HIS A 326 10.53 1.55 -2.09
N GLY A 327 11.34 0.50 -2.30
CA GLY A 327 11.86 0.15 -3.61
C GLY A 327 13.14 -0.65 -3.58
N ALA A 328 13.40 -1.33 -4.69
CA ALA A 328 14.59 -2.13 -4.96
C ALA A 328 15.61 -1.30 -5.75
N ARG A 329 16.34 -0.42 -5.06
CA ARG A 329 17.29 0.50 -5.71
C ARG A 329 18.51 -0.22 -6.25
N GLN A 330 18.89 0.10 -7.47
CA GLN A 330 19.98 -0.53 -8.21
C GLN A 330 21.29 0.28 -8.13
N PRO A 331 22.49 -0.36 -8.30
CA PRO A 331 22.67 -1.81 -8.42
C PRO A 331 22.45 -2.53 -7.09
N PHE A 332 21.99 -3.79 -7.16
CA PHE A 332 21.89 -4.58 -5.94
C PHE A 332 23.25 -4.79 -5.28
N GLU A 333 23.25 -4.88 -3.96
CA GLU A 333 24.43 -5.25 -3.18
C GLU A 333 24.85 -6.70 -3.48
N LYS A 334 26.14 -6.99 -3.38
CA LYS A 334 26.62 -8.37 -3.50
C LYS A 334 26.26 -9.16 -2.24
N LEU A 335 25.76 -10.38 -2.43
CA LEU A 335 25.57 -11.31 -1.33
C LEU A 335 26.92 -11.81 -0.82
N GLU A 336 27.11 -11.80 0.50
CA GLU A 336 28.26 -12.43 1.16
C GLU A 336 28.11 -13.95 1.19
N GLU A 337 26.87 -14.42 1.32
CA GLU A 337 26.50 -15.83 1.41
C GLU A 337 25.24 -16.07 0.56
N GLU A 338 25.36 -16.90 -0.49
CA GLU A 338 24.23 -17.19 -1.37
C GLU A 338 23.20 -18.11 -0.72
N PHE A 339 23.64 -19.02 0.15
CA PHE A 339 22.77 -19.93 0.88
C PHE A 339 23.14 -19.94 2.37
N ARG A 340 22.15 -19.81 3.23
CA ARG A 340 22.27 -19.91 4.70
C ARG A 340 21.35 -21.01 5.21
N ASN A 341 21.91 -22.02 5.89
CA ASN A 341 21.15 -23.17 6.41
C ASN A 341 20.27 -23.85 5.33
N GLY A 342 20.75 -23.92 4.08
CA GLY A 342 20.05 -24.50 2.95
C GLY A 342 18.96 -23.58 2.34
N VAL A 343 18.81 -22.36 2.81
CA VAL A 343 17.86 -21.35 2.30
C VAL A 343 18.63 -20.33 1.46
N LYS A 344 18.18 -20.14 0.22
CA LYS A 344 18.73 -19.11 -0.65
C LYS A 344 18.48 -17.72 -0.06
N GLN A 345 19.55 -16.93 0.06
CA GLN A 345 19.47 -15.58 0.56
C GLN A 345 19.08 -14.59 -0.54
N PHE A 346 18.41 -13.51 -0.17
CA PHE A 346 18.07 -12.45 -1.11
C PHE A 346 18.94 -11.22 -0.87
N THR A 347 19.32 -10.55 -1.94
CA THR A 347 20.18 -9.36 -1.88
C THR A 347 19.40 -8.15 -1.34
N SER A 348 20.13 -7.07 -1.02
CA SER A 348 19.59 -5.76 -0.65
C SER A 348 19.77 -4.77 -1.81
N GLY A 349 18.84 -3.83 -1.96
CA GLY A 349 19.01 -2.66 -2.81
C GLY A 349 19.86 -1.58 -2.13
N GLN A 350 20.24 -0.57 -2.92
CA GLN A 350 20.91 0.63 -2.42
C GLN A 350 20.05 1.37 -1.38
N PRO A 351 20.63 2.28 -0.58
CA PRO A 351 19.90 3.14 0.35
C PRO A 351 18.71 3.85 -0.31
N ASN A 352 17.58 3.91 0.41
CA ASN A 352 16.33 4.51 -0.07
C ASN A 352 15.73 5.51 0.93
N GLU A 353 16.51 5.99 1.86
CA GLU A 353 16.15 7.04 2.81
C GLU A 353 16.13 8.38 2.08
N ILE A 354 15.24 9.31 2.47
CA ILE A 354 15.13 10.61 1.78
C ILE A 354 16.46 11.40 1.73
N TYR A 355 17.34 11.17 2.70
CA TYR A 355 18.67 11.81 2.75
C TYR A 355 19.74 11.12 1.90
N SER A 356 19.45 9.95 1.32
CA SER A 356 20.42 9.15 0.55
C SER A 356 20.63 9.65 -0.90
N TYR A 357 19.81 10.61 -1.34
CA TYR A 357 19.81 11.11 -2.73
C TYR A 357 20.58 12.42 -2.92
N GLY A 358 21.34 12.88 -1.90
CA GLY A 358 22.09 14.14 -1.90
C GLY A 358 21.28 15.32 -1.37
N GLU A 359 21.99 16.37 -0.93
CA GLU A 359 21.41 17.46 -0.15
C GLU A 359 20.33 18.25 -0.89
N GLU A 360 20.45 18.46 -2.20
CA GLU A 360 19.45 19.16 -3.01
C GLU A 360 18.09 18.42 -2.98
N ILE A 361 18.10 17.12 -3.31
CA ILE A 361 16.88 16.32 -3.29
C ILE A 361 16.36 16.17 -1.87
N TYR A 362 17.25 15.93 -0.92
CA TYR A 362 16.88 15.85 0.50
C TYR A 362 16.13 17.11 0.96
N GLY A 363 16.60 18.31 0.59
CA GLY A 363 15.91 19.56 0.93
C GLY A 363 14.49 19.64 0.37
N ILE A 364 14.31 19.17 -0.89
CA ILE A 364 12.98 19.12 -1.51
C ILE A 364 12.10 18.10 -0.78
N LEU A 365 12.58 16.87 -0.59
CA LEU A 365 11.77 15.81 0.04
C LEU A 365 11.42 16.14 1.50
N LEU A 366 12.34 16.74 2.26
CA LEU A 366 12.09 17.18 3.64
C LEU A 366 10.98 18.23 3.71
N LYS A 367 10.98 19.23 2.81
CA LYS A 367 9.88 20.20 2.70
C LYS A 367 8.53 19.49 2.57
N TYR A 368 8.43 18.48 1.70
CA TYR A 368 7.20 17.73 1.48
C TYR A 368 6.81 16.82 2.66
N VAL A 369 7.77 16.29 3.41
CA VAL A 369 7.48 15.59 4.70
C VAL A 369 6.84 16.54 5.70
N LEU A 370 7.35 17.78 5.80
CA LEU A 370 6.79 18.79 6.71
C LEU A 370 5.39 19.25 6.28
N ILE A 371 5.15 19.42 4.96
CA ILE A 371 3.81 19.66 4.42
C ILE A 371 2.86 18.53 4.78
N ARG A 372 3.30 17.26 4.61
CA ARG A 372 2.48 16.11 5.01
C ARG A 372 2.12 16.16 6.50
N LYS A 373 3.05 16.56 7.35
CA LYS A 373 2.82 16.71 8.79
C LYS A 373 1.80 17.82 9.10
N SER A 374 1.83 18.93 8.39
CA SER A 374 0.85 20.01 8.57
C SER A 374 -0.58 19.64 8.16
N LEU A 375 -0.75 18.60 7.34
CA LEU A 375 -2.05 18.08 6.90
C LEU A 375 -2.68 17.08 7.88
N GLU A 376 -2.09 16.78 9.05
CA GLU A 376 -2.53 15.72 9.95
C GLU A 376 -3.99 15.91 10.44
N GLU A 377 -4.41 17.14 10.75
CA GLU A 377 -5.78 17.44 11.14
C GLU A 377 -6.75 17.17 9.97
N TYR A 378 -6.45 17.69 8.79
CA TYR A 378 -7.24 17.45 7.58
C TYR A 378 -7.35 15.96 7.24
N LEU A 379 -6.26 15.20 7.37
CA LEU A 379 -6.24 13.76 7.15
C LEU A 379 -7.09 13.01 8.19
N THR A 380 -7.11 13.50 9.41
CA THR A 380 -7.97 12.94 10.48
C THR A 380 -9.45 13.11 10.13
N ASP A 381 -9.84 14.28 9.64
CA ASP A 381 -11.21 14.55 9.19
C ASP A 381 -11.59 13.66 7.98
N LEU A 382 -10.71 13.54 7.01
CA LEU A 382 -10.91 12.64 5.85
C LEU A 382 -11.04 11.19 6.27
N MET A 383 -10.24 10.72 7.24
CA MET A 383 -10.36 9.38 7.79
C MET A 383 -11.73 9.15 8.45
N GLN A 384 -12.21 10.11 9.21
CA GLN A 384 -13.53 10.04 9.82
C GLN A 384 -14.64 10.00 8.75
N GLU A 385 -14.56 10.86 7.74
CA GLU A 385 -15.50 10.84 6.61
C GLU A 385 -15.47 9.50 5.86
N THR A 386 -14.29 8.95 5.60
CA THR A 386 -14.15 7.64 4.96
C THR A 386 -14.80 6.53 5.79
N HIS A 387 -14.61 6.55 7.09
CA HIS A 387 -15.20 5.56 7.99
C HIS A 387 -16.74 5.66 8.00
N GLU A 388 -17.29 6.86 8.04
CA GLU A 388 -18.73 7.10 8.12
C GLU A 388 -19.46 6.90 6.79
N THR A 389 -18.83 7.26 5.68
CA THR A 389 -19.50 7.39 4.39
C THR A 389 -18.95 6.46 3.30
N GLY A 390 -17.71 5.97 3.45
CA GLY A 390 -16.98 5.23 2.42
C GLY A 390 -16.33 6.14 1.36
N MET A 391 -16.38 7.46 1.51
CA MET A 391 -15.74 8.39 0.57
C MET A 391 -14.21 8.23 0.61
N PRO A 392 -13.54 8.12 -0.55
CA PRO A 392 -12.09 7.98 -0.59
C PRO A 392 -11.38 9.31 -0.30
N LEU A 393 -10.10 9.22 0.10
CA LEU A 393 -9.22 10.37 0.22
C LEU A 393 -8.86 10.93 -1.16
N MET A 394 -8.54 10.07 -2.13
CA MET A 394 -8.32 10.45 -3.54
C MET A 394 -9.64 10.35 -4.31
N ARG A 395 -10.18 11.48 -4.76
CA ARG A 395 -11.52 11.56 -5.39
C ARG A 395 -11.41 11.95 -6.84
N ALA A 396 -11.95 11.14 -7.74
CA ALA A 396 -12.21 11.59 -9.11
C ALA A 396 -13.04 12.90 -9.07
N LEU A 397 -12.76 13.84 -9.97
CA LEU A 397 -13.44 15.14 -9.97
C LEU A 397 -14.97 14.99 -10.08
N PHE A 398 -15.45 14.02 -10.88
CA PHE A 398 -16.89 13.77 -11.02
C PHE A 398 -17.58 13.27 -9.75
N LEU A 399 -16.87 12.78 -8.74
CA LEU A 399 -17.47 12.44 -7.44
C LEU A 399 -17.96 13.67 -6.71
N GLU A 400 -17.26 14.81 -6.84
CA GLU A 400 -17.63 16.08 -6.22
C GLU A 400 -18.45 16.97 -7.15
N TYR A 401 -18.21 16.89 -8.47
CA TYR A 401 -18.80 17.73 -9.51
C TYR A 401 -19.45 16.87 -10.63
N PRO A 402 -20.48 16.08 -10.33
CA PRO A 402 -21.10 15.16 -11.30
C PRO A 402 -21.81 15.88 -12.44
N GLU A 403 -22.25 17.12 -12.24
CA GLU A 403 -22.94 17.96 -13.23
C GLU A 403 -21.99 18.67 -14.19
N ASP A 404 -20.68 18.63 -13.91
CA ASP A 404 -19.65 19.22 -14.77
C ASP A 404 -19.14 18.15 -15.76
N PRO A 405 -19.44 18.24 -17.08
CA PRO A 405 -19.08 17.22 -18.03
C PRO A 405 -17.57 17.00 -18.18
N GLU A 406 -16.75 18.04 -17.98
CA GLU A 406 -15.30 17.94 -18.09
C GLU A 406 -14.72 17.09 -16.97
N CYS A 407 -15.32 17.10 -15.80
CA CYS A 407 -14.89 16.29 -14.65
C CYS A 407 -14.91 14.78 -14.92
N TRP A 408 -15.70 14.31 -15.90
CA TRP A 408 -15.75 12.91 -16.31
C TRP A 408 -14.62 12.52 -17.27
N ASN A 409 -13.95 13.51 -17.87
CA ASN A 409 -12.87 13.31 -18.86
C ASN A 409 -11.48 13.43 -18.23
N VAL A 410 -11.34 14.16 -17.11
CA VAL A 410 -10.08 14.37 -16.42
C VAL A 410 -9.61 13.07 -15.71
N LYS A 411 -8.41 12.60 -16.06
CA LYS A 411 -7.87 11.30 -15.57
C LYS A 411 -6.59 11.41 -14.75
N ASP A 412 -5.95 12.55 -14.75
CA ASP A 412 -4.63 12.78 -14.16
C ASP A 412 -4.63 13.92 -13.13
N GLU A 413 -5.83 14.34 -12.72
CA GLU A 413 -6.09 15.27 -11.63
C GLU A 413 -7.17 14.69 -10.72
N TYR A 414 -7.13 15.04 -9.46
CA TYR A 414 -8.10 14.57 -8.49
C TYR A 414 -8.24 15.54 -7.30
N LEU A 415 -9.28 15.37 -6.54
CA LEU A 415 -9.42 16.04 -5.25
C LEU A 415 -8.87 15.13 -4.14
N PHE A 416 -7.94 15.67 -3.36
CA PHE A 416 -7.54 15.06 -2.09
C PHE A 416 -8.48 15.57 -0.98
N GLY A 417 -9.39 14.71 -0.56
CA GLY A 417 -10.58 15.13 0.16
C GLY A 417 -11.54 15.92 -0.72
N ARG A 418 -12.09 16.99 -0.20
CA ARG A 418 -13.04 17.86 -0.93
C ARG A 418 -12.46 19.23 -1.30
N ASP A 419 -11.32 19.59 -0.71
CA ASP A 419 -10.84 20.98 -0.68
C ASP A 419 -9.48 21.18 -1.33
N ILE A 420 -8.75 20.13 -1.66
CA ILE A 420 -7.41 20.20 -2.27
C ILE A 420 -7.46 19.58 -3.66
N LEU A 421 -7.31 20.40 -4.72
CA LEU A 421 -7.12 19.93 -6.10
C LEU A 421 -5.64 19.64 -6.32
N VAL A 422 -5.32 18.44 -6.79
CA VAL A 422 -3.96 17.96 -7.04
C VAL A 422 -3.79 17.61 -8.51
N ALA A 423 -2.81 18.22 -9.17
CA ALA A 423 -2.49 18.00 -10.58
C ALA A 423 -1.03 17.50 -10.73
N PRO A 424 -0.76 16.20 -10.53
CA PRO A 424 0.60 15.66 -10.53
C PRO A 424 1.30 15.84 -11.88
N VAL A 425 2.61 16.10 -11.84
CA VAL A 425 3.47 16.12 -13.03
C VAL A 425 3.92 14.68 -13.30
N THR A 426 3.54 14.13 -14.44
CA THR A 426 3.72 12.71 -14.76
C THR A 426 4.58 12.45 -16.00
N GLU A 427 5.27 13.48 -16.52
CA GLU A 427 6.14 13.36 -17.69
C GLU A 427 7.54 13.94 -17.38
N GLU A 428 8.58 13.28 -17.90
CA GLU A 428 9.97 13.71 -17.72
C GLU A 428 10.21 15.08 -18.30
N GLY A 429 10.91 15.94 -17.56
CA GLY A 429 11.26 17.28 -18.01
C GLY A 429 10.11 18.26 -18.09
N GLN A 430 8.90 17.89 -17.75
CA GLN A 430 7.73 18.77 -17.75
C GLN A 430 7.87 19.87 -16.69
N ARG A 431 7.65 21.14 -17.09
CA ARG A 431 7.77 22.33 -16.23
C ARG A 431 6.51 23.19 -16.23
N GLU A 432 5.51 22.82 -17.00
CA GLU A 432 4.19 23.44 -17.06
C GLU A 432 3.13 22.35 -17.14
N LYS A 433 1.93 22.58 -16.62
CA LYS A 433 0.80 21.65 -16.69
C LYS A 433 -0.49 22.40 -16.94
N VAL A 434 -1.31 21.87 -17.82
CA VAL A 434 -2.71 22.31 -17.94
C VAL A 434 -3.48 21.70 -16.78
N VAL A 435 -4.19 22.54 -16.03
CA VAL A 435 -5.04 22.14 -14.90
C VAL A 435 -6.46 22.54 -15.16
N TYR A 436 -7.39 21.63 -15.01
CA TYR A 436 -8.82 21.90 -15.03
C TYR A 436 -9.32 22.25 -13.63
N PHE A 437 -9.87 23.42 -13.45
CA PHE A 437 -10.48 23.87 -12.19
C PHE A 437 -11.97 23.55 -12.21
N PRO A 438 -12.47 22.58 -11.40
CA PRO A 438 -13.85 22.16 -11.46
C PRO A 438 -14.81 23.12 -10.78
N GLY A 439 -16.09 23.04 -11.15
CA GLY A 439 -17.20 23.77 -10.50
C GLY A 439 -17.25 25.24 -10.86
N ASN A 440 -17.90 26.00 -9.96
CA ASN A 440 -18.03 27.46 -10.10
C ASN A 440 -17.27 28.22 -8.99
N GLU A 441 -16.55 27.50 -8.14
CA GLU A 441 -15.77 28.05 -7.04
C GLU A 441 -14.49 28.70 -7.55
N LYS A 442 -13.84 29.44 -6.67
CA LYS A 442 -12.48 29.90 -6.87
C LYS A 442 -11.49 28.95 -6.17
N TRP A 443 -10.33 28.81 -6.78
CA TRP A 443 -9.22 28.01 -6.31
C TRP A 443 -7.99 28.89 -6.10
N THR A 444 -7.30 28.73 -4.99
CA THR A 444 -6.05 29.48 -4.69
C THR A 444 -4.87 28.53 -4.78
N ALA A 445 -3.80 28.91 -5.50
CA ALA A 445 -2.56 28.14 -5.53
C ALA A 445 -1.98 27.97 -4.13
N ALA A 446 -1.65 26.75 -3.73
CA ALA A 446 -1.03 26.49 -2.43
C ALA A 446 0.42 27.04 -2.33
N SER A 447 1.05 27.35 -3.46
CA SER A 447 2.39 27.97 -3.54
C SER A 447 2.37 29.50 -3.61
N GLY A 448 1.22 30.13 -3.47
CA GLY A 448 1.10 31.57 -3.63
C GLY A 448 -0.29 32.12 -3.38
N LYS A 449 -0.59 33.29 -3.92
CA LYS A 449 -1.89 33.98 -3.80
C LYS A 449 -2.68 34.02 -5.12
N GLU A 450 -2.22 33.26 -6.11
CA GLU A 450 -2.87 33.25 -7.42
C GLU A 450 -4.22 32.56 -7.33
N GLU A 451 -5.26 33.23 -7.85
CA GLU A 451 -6.62 32.71 -7.87
C GLU A 451 -7.02 32.27 -9.28
N TYR A 452 -7.71 31.15 -9.36
CA TYR A 452 -8.25 30.56 -10.58
C TYR A 452 -9.76 30.39 -10.48
N SER A 453 -10.46 30.62 -11.59
CA SER A 453 -11.91 30.43 -11.63
C SER A 453 -12.27 29.00 -12.00
N GLY A 454 -13.27 28.44 -11.33
CA GLY A 454 -13.86 27.16 -11.72
C GLY A 454 -14.46 27.19 -13.14
N GLY A 455 -14.62 26.02 -13.73
CA GLY A 455 -15.08 25.84 -15.11
C GLY A 455 -14.03 26.21 -16.18
N THR A 456 -12.74 26.35 -15.82
CA THR A 456 -11.67 26.77 -16.75
C THR A 456 -10.48 25.82 -16.69
N SER A 457 -9.78 25.73 -17.84
CA SER A 457 -8.45 25.09 -17.93
C SER A 457 -7.38 26.14 -18.08
N VAL A 458 -6.33 26.07 -17.26
CA VAL A 458 -5.24 27.05 -17.28
C VAL A 458 -3.89 26.34 -17.29
N MET A 459 -2.95 26.85 -18.07
CA MET A 459 -1.55 26.42 -18.00
C MET A 459 -0.90 27.05 -16.75
N VAL A 460 -0.31 26.21 -15.90
CA VAL A 460 0.36 26.63 -14.66
C VAL A 460 1.82 26.16 -14.65
N ASP A 461 2.68 26.93 -13.99
CA ASP A 461 4.07 26.54 -13.80
C ASP A 461 4.21 25.33 -12.88
N ALA A 462 5.11 24.43 -13.23
CA ALA A 462 5.42 23.22 -12.48
C ALA A 462 6.93 22.96 -12.42
N PRO A 463 7.73 23.84 -11.79
CA PRO A 463 9.16 23.62 -11.62
C PRO A 463 9.41 22.32 -10.84
N VAL A 464 10.63 21.76 -10.92
CA VAL A 464 10.90 20.41 -10.40
C VAL A 464 10.66 20.27 -8.89
N ASP A 465 10.81 21.35 -8.14
CA ASP A 465 10.62 21.41 -6.69
C ASP A 465 9.18 21.69 -6.25
N LYS A 466 8.24 21.86 -7.21
CA LYS A 466 6.82 22.14 -6.90
C LYS A 466 5.87 21.24 -7.70
N ILE A 467 4.79 20.83 -7.04
CA ILE A 467 3.62 20.18 -7.65
C ILE A 467 2.49 21.21 -7.72
N PRO A 468 1.74 21.31 -8.83
CA PRO A 468 0.52 22.11 -8.88
C PRO A 468 -0.54 21.56 -7.92
N VAL A 469 -0.85 22.34 -6.89
CA VAL A 469 -1.88 22.05 -5.88
C VAL A 469 -2.63 23.33 -5.58
N PHE A 470 -3.95 23.21 -5.47
CA PHE A 470 -4.82 24.35 -5.28
C PHE A 470 -5.82 24.05 -4.16
N ILE A 471 -6.10 25.06 -3.36
CA ILE A 471 -7.04 25.00 -2.23
C ILE A 471 -8.33 25.69 -2.64
N ARG A 472 -9.46 25.04 -2.41
CA ARG A 472 -10.77 25.62 -2.65
C ARG A 472 -10.98 26.83 -1.74
N ASN A 473 -11.40 27.98 -2.29
CA ASN A 473 -11.59 29.18 -1.50
C ASN A 473 -12.62 28.96 -0.38
N GLY A 474 -12.28 29.42 0.83
CA GLY A 474 -13.06 29.23 2.03
C GLY A 474 -12.71 27.98 2.84
N ALA A 475 -11.86 27.08 2.31
CA ALA A 475 -11.35 25.95 3.09
C ALA A 475 -10.34 26.44 4.15
N LYS A 476 -10.39 25.81 5.33
CA LYS A 476 -9.46 26.11 6.44
C LYS A 476 -8.25 25.17 6.40
N ILE A 477 -7.47 25.28 5.35
CA ILE A 477 -6.27 24.46 5.14
C ILE A 477 -5.14 25.41 4.84
N GLU A 478 -4.06 25.33 5.60
CA GLU A 478 -2.87 26.17 5.43
C GLU A 478 -1.63 25.27 5.36
N PHE A 479 -0.96 25.34 4.24
CA PHE A 479 0.40 24.88 4.04
C PHE A 479 1.03 25.67 2.90
N ASP A 480 2.35 25.77 2.89
CA ASP A 480 3.10 26.55 1.90
C ASP A 480 3.96 25.64 1.03
N LEU A 481 3.70 25.66 -0.30
CA LEU A 481 4.39 24.83 -1.31
C LEU A 481 5.59 25.56 -1.94
#